data_dffc96a5df198ac46cacc64583da99c1
#
_entry.id   dffc96a5df198ac46cacc64583da99c1
#
_cell.length_a   1.000
_cell.length_b   1.000
_cell.length_c   1.000
_cell.angle_alpha   90.00
_cell.angle_beta   90.00
_cell.angle_gamma   90.00
#
_symmetry.space_group_name_H-M   'P 1'
#
loop_
_entity.id
_entity.type
_entity.pdbx_description
1 polymer ?
#
loop_
_entity_poly.entity_id
_entity_poly.type
_entity_poly.pdbx_seq_one_letter_code
_entity_poly.pdbx_strand_id
1 'polypeptide(L)'
;MKLYNTVKSLILEVASIDSVVNAIKNKDKVIIYYDGDEPGGRGLRNIEPVCFGYSRAGNPVLRAWDEEGASHTAYKGEQPLPGWRLFRVDKIQSFKPSGEKFTTPKPGYNVNGDKSMTRVIINAVFGSQPTTPPMTDIITSVVTKMLQDISDKGGLEGVDLSKAAEAYKRVYAGIESQMNKKLTNDEKISLRPQISDIIKQIQNR
;
A
#
# COMPACT_ATOMS: atom_id res chain seq x y z
N MET A 1 42.35 -12.93 -15.49
CA MET A 1 41.34 -12.74 -14.42
C MET A 1 40.62 -11.39 -14.42
N LYS A 2 41.25 -10.27 -14.70
CA LYS A 2 40.59 -8.93 -14.79
C LYS A 2 39.54 -8.82 -15.91
N LEU A 3 39.78 -9.38 -17.10
CA LEU A 3 38.83 -9.31 -18.23
C LEU A 3 37.52 -10.06 -17.94
N TYR A 4 37.56 -11.21 -17.25
CA TYR A 4 36.41 -12.01 -16.90
C TYR A 4 35.48 -11.29 -15.90
N ASN A 5 36.05 -10.58 -14.95
CA ASN A 5 35.30 -9.77 -13.98
C ASN A 5 34.69 -8.52 -14.62
N THR A 6 35.35 -7.93 -15.62
CA THR A 6 34.83 -6.77 -16.38
C THR A 6 33.68 -7.19 -17.28
N VAL A 7 33.75 -8.37 -17.92
CA VAL A 7 32.64 -8.92 -18.73
C VAL A 7 31.48 -9.34 -17.86
N LYS A 8 31.72 -9.85 -16.64
CA LYS A 8 30.66 -10.21 -15.69
C LYS A 8 29.90 -8.99 -15.15
N SER A 9 30.53 -7.82 -15.09
CA SER A 9 29.87 -6.55 -14.74
C SER A 9 29.10 -5.92 -15.90
N LEU A 10 29.27 -6.43 -17.11
CA LEU A 10 28.56 -6.04 -18.34
C LEU A 10 27.38 -6.99 -18.66
N ILE A 11 27.19 -8.05 -17.88
CA ILE A 11 25.97 -8.85 -17.99
C ILE A 11 24.84 -7.94 -17.50
N LEU A 12 24.06 -7.45 -18.43
CA LEU A 12 22.79 -6.76 -18.18
C LEU A 12 22.00 -7.63 -17.22
N GLU A 13 21.85 -7.18 -15.98
CA GLU A 13 21.00 -7.85 -15.00
C GLU A 13 19.57 -7.72 -15.52
N VAL A 14 19.12 -8.74 -16.22
CA VAL A 14 17.72 -8.84 -16.65
C VAL A 14 16.84 -8.78 -15.40
N ALA A 15 15.74 -8.05 -15.46
CA ALA A 15 14.83 -7.92 -14.34
C ALA A 15 14.31 -9.29 -13.90
N SER A 16 14.86 -9.82 -12.83
CA SER A 16 14.28 -10.99 -12.15
C SER A 16 13.16 -10.54 -11.21
N ILE A 17 12.20 -11.43 -10.93
CA ILE A 17 11.15 -11.15 -9.94
C ILE A 17 11.78 -10.80 -8.59
N ASP A 18 12.86 -11.50 -8.21
CA ASP A 18 13.56 -11.26 -6.94
C ASP A 18 14.22 -9.89 -6.89
N SER A 19 14.85 -9.44 -7.99
CA SER A 19 15.45 -8.10 -8.04
C SER A 19 14.38 -7.00 -7.91
N VAL A 20 13.24 -7.16 -8.56
CA VAL A 20 12.09 -6.25 -8.45
C VAL A 20 11.53 -6.22 -7.02
N VAL A 21 11.29 -7.40 -6.43
CA VAL A 21 10.78 -7.53 -5.06
C VAL A 21 11.75 -6.90 -4.05
N ASN A 22 13.04 -7.13 -4.20
CA ASN A 22 14.06 -6.57 -3.31
C ASN A 22 14.15 -5.04 -3.43
N ALA A 23 14.10 -4.50 -4.65
CA ALA A 23 14.09 -3.05 -4.86
C ALA A 23 12.87 -2.38 -4.20
N ILE A 24 11.68 -2.98 -4.30
CA ILE A 24 10.48 -2.48 -3.64
C ILE A 24 10.61 -2.54 -2.10
N LYS A 25 11.07 -3.68 -1.54
CA LYS A 25 11.29 -3.85 -0.10
C LYS A 25 12.26 -2.82 0.46
N ASN A 26 13.37 -2.64 -0.24
CA ASN A 26 14.45 -1.74 0.18
C ASN A 26 14.17 -0.29 -0.17
N LYS A 27 13.14 -0.02 -0.98
CA LYS A 27 12.85 1.30 -1.56
C LYS A 27 14.04 1.87 -2.33
N ASP A 28 14.66 1.02 -3.15
CA ASP A 28 15.79 1.42 -4.00
C ASP A 28 15.26 2.10 -5.26
N LYS A 29 15.81 3.27 -5.62
CA LYS A 29 15.63 3.83 -6.95
C LYS A 29 16.37 2.96 -7.95
N VAL A 30 15.80 2.79 -9.12
CA VAL A 30 16.30 1.84 -10.12
C VAL A 30 16.41 2.50 -11.49
N ILE A 31 17.51 2.23 -12.16
CA ILE A 31 17.67 2.54 -13.58
C ILE A 31 17.30 1.29 -14.36
N ILE A 32 16.31 1.40 -15.23
CA ILE A 32 15.91 0.32 -16.13
C ILE A 32 16.17 0.67 -17.59
N TYR A 33 16.45 -0.34 -18.42
CA TYR A 33 16.27 -0.22 -19.86
C TYR A 33 14.99 -0.94 -20.23
N TYR A 34 14.01 -0.18 -20.71
CA TYR A 34 12.69 -0.69 -21.07
C TYR A 34 12.55 -0.84 -22.58
N ASP A 35 12.15 -2.03 -23.03
CA ASP A 35 11.91 -2.34 -24.42
C ASP A 35 10.43 -2.12 -24.76
N GLY A 36 10.02 -0.86 -24.82
CA GLY A 36 8.67 -0.48 -25.26
C GLY A 36 8.52 -0.64 -26.76
N ASP A 37 7.38 -1.14 -27.19
CA ASP A 37 7.10 -1.43 -28.61
C ASP A 37 6.82 -0.15 -29.42
N GLU A 38 6.37 0.91 -28.75
CA GLU A 38 5.94 2.16 -29.37
C GLU A 38 7.07 3.18 -29.52
N PRO A 39 7.01 4.06 -30.53
CA PRO A 39 8.00 5.14 -30.73
C PRO A 39 8.17 5.98 -29.44
N GLY A 40 9.43 6.21 -29.03
CA GLY A 40 9.75 6.93 -27.78
C GLY A 40 9.54 6.11 -26.50
N GLY A 41 9.06 4.86 -26.60
CA GLY A 41 8.85 3.99 -25.45
C GLY A 41 10.05 3.19 -24.99
N ARG A 42 11.04 3.03 -25.90
CA ARG A 42 12.28 2.28 -25.65
C ARG A 42 13.38 3.18 -25.12
N GLY A 43 14.04 2.77 -24.04
CA GLY A 43 15.22 3.48 -23.52
C GLY A 43 15.40 3.38 -22.02
N LEU A 44 16.38 4.14 -21.52
CA LEU A 44 16.67 4.25 -20.10
C LEU A 44 15.57 5.06 -19.38
N ARG A 45 15.29 4.65 -18.13
CA ARG A 45 14.36 5.32 -17.23
C ARG A 45 14.86 5.25 -15.81
N ASN A 46 14.65 6.33 -15.05
CA ASN A 46 14.87 6.37 -13.62
C ASN A 46 13.52 6.19 -12.92
N ILE A 47 13.38 5.12 -12.14
CA ILE A 47 12.10 4.77 -11.54
C ILE A 47 12.20 4.52 -10.04
N GLU A 48 11.11 4.79 -9.33
CA GLU A 48 10.87 4.36 -7.96
C GLU A 48 9.83 3.21 -7.98
N PRO A 49 10.26 1.94 -7.87
CA PRO A 49 9.37 0.79 -7.94
C PRO A 49 8.56 0.66 -6.65
N VAL A 50 7.22 0.64 -6.72
CA VAL A 50 6.37 0.66 -5.52
C VAL A 50 5.43 -0.54 -5.39
N CYS A 51 5.06 -1.19 -6.49
CA CYS A 51 4.14 -2.32 -6.43
C CYS A 51 4.42 -3.31 -7.55
N PHE A 52 4.52 -4.59 -7.20
CA PHE A 52 4.66 -5.69 -8.15
C PHE A 52 3.49 -6.67 -8.02
N GLY A 53 3.02 -7.17 -9.16
CA GLY A 53 1.94 -8.13 -9.23
C GLY A 53 1.72 -8.66 -10.64
N TYR A 54 0.54 -9.23 -10.86
CA TYR A 54 0.15 -9.80 -12.15
C TYR A 54 -1.11 -9.11 -12.69
N SER A 55 -1.09 -8.81 -13.98
CA SER A 55 -2.25 -8.29 -14.71
C SER A 55 -3.32 -9.37 -14.91
N ARG A 56 -4.51 -8.96 -15.40
CA ARG A 56 -5.57 -9.92 -15.77
C ARG A 56 -5.11 -10.96 -16.80
N ALA A 57 -4.21 -10.60 -17.69
CA ALA A 57 -3.62 -11.51 -18.69
C ALA A 57 -2.49 -12.40 -18.12
N GLY A 58 -2.22 -12.35 -16.80
CA GLY A 58 -1.16 -13.13 -16.17
C GLY A 58 0.25 -12.57 -16.35
N ASN A 59 0.41 -11.41 -17.00
CA ASN A 59 1.73 -10.82 -17.20
C ASN A 59 2.26 -10.24 -15.88
N PRO A 60 3.56 -10.43 -15.57
CA PRO A 60 4.21 -9.76 -14.45
C PRO A 60 4.33 -8.26 -14.73
N VAL A 61 3.82 -7.43 -13.83
CA VAL A 61 3.77 -5.98 -13.99
C VAL A 61 4.28 -5.26 -12.75
N LEU A 62 4.97 -4.15 -13.00
CA LEU A 62 5.59 -3.28 -12.00
C LEU A 62 4.96 -1.89 -12.11
N ARG A 63 4.32 -1.41 -11.03
CA ARG A 63 3.95 0.00 -10.89
C ARG A 63 5.13 0.77 -10.30
N ALA A 64 5.54 1.82 -10.97
CA ALA A 64 6.60 2.69 -10.50
C ALA A 64 6.30 4.16 -10.82
N TRP A 65 6.90 5.05 -10.04
CA TRP A 65 7.01 6.45 -10.40
C TRP A 65 8.20 6.60 -11.34
N ASP A 66 7.94 7.04 -12.56
CA ASP A 66 8.95 7.28 -13.60
C ASP A 66 9.38 8.75 -13.49
N GLU A 67 10.62 8.97 -13.04
CA GLU A 67 11.13 10.31 -12.80
C GLU A 67 11.51 10.98 -14.12
N GLU A 68 12.21 10.22 -14.96
CA GLU A 68 12.72 10.71 -16.25
C GLU A 68 13.08 9.56 -17.19
N GLY A 69 13.19 9.85 -18.46
CA GLY A 69 13.67 8.93 -19.49
C GLY A 69 12.72 8.78 -20.68
N ALA A 70 12.94 7.73 -21.46
CA ALA A 70 12.16 7.46 -22.66
C ALA A 70 10.73 7.03 -22.30
N SER A 71 9.72 7.79 -22.70
CA SER A 71 8.30 7.49 -22.44
C SER A 71 7.42 7.85 -23.64
N HIS A 72 6.79 6.84 -24.23
CA HIS A 72 5.89 7.00 -25.36
C HIS A 72 4.75 8.00 -25.07
N THR A 73 4.09 7.86 -23.92
CA THR A 73 2.97 8.74 -23.52
C THR A 73 3.43 10.16 -23.23
N ALA A 74 4.65 10.34 -22.71
CA ALA A 74 5.26 11.65 -22.56
C ALA A 74 5.66 12.26 -23.91
N TYR A 75 6.21 11.44 -24.81
CA TYR A 75 6.53 11.87 -26.18
C TYR A 75 5.32 12.37 -26.95
N LYS A 76 4.15 11.72 -26.75
CA LYS A 76 2.87 12.17 -27.31
C LYS A 76 2.22 13.33 -26.56
N GLY A 77 2.76 13.76 -25.44
CA GLY A 77 2.15 14.80 -24.60
C GLY A 77 0.91 14.35 -23.81
N GLU A 78 0.60 13.04 -23.78
CA GLU A 78 -0.57 12.50 -23.10
C GLU A 78 -0.36 12.41 -21.58
N GLN A 79 0.82 11.97 -21.17
CA GLN A 79 1.20 11.80 -19.75
C GLN A 79 2.64 12.28 -19.55
N PRO A 80 2.85 13.52 -19.07
CA PRO A 80 4.19 14.05 -18.87
C PRO A 80 4.95 13.25 -17.80
N LEU A 81 6.28 13.39 -17.80
CA LEU A 81 7.15 12.98 -16.72
C LEU A 81 7.43 14.20 -15.80
N PRO A 82 7.64 13.97 -14.50
CA PRO A 82 7.54 12.67 -13.81
C PRO A 82 6.10 12.20 -13.60
N GLY A 83 5.88 10.88 -13.53
CA GLY A 83 4.53 10.35 -13.38
C GLY A 83 4.43 8.83 -13.19
N TRP A 84 3.26 8.37 -12.83
CA TRP A 84 2.99 6.95 -12.65
C TRP A 84 3.02 6.17 -13.96
N ARG A 85 3.75 5.04 -13.97
CA ARG A 85 3.80 4.10 -15.10
C ARG A 85 3.61 2.66 -14.65
N LEU A 86 3.06 1.86 -15.55
CA LEU A 86 2.95 0.41 -15.39
C LEU A 86 3.87 -0.27 -16.42
N PHE A 87 4.87 -0.96 -15.94
CA PHE A 87 5.84 -1.66 -16.77
C PHE A 87 5.54 -3.14 -16.81
N ARG A 88 5.67 -3.77 -17.96
CA ARG A 88 5.78 -5.22 -18.06
C ARG A 88 7.20 -5.62 -17.68
N VAL A 89 7.33 -6.50 -16.69
CA VAL A 89 8.64 -6.91 -16.18
C VAL A 89 9.44 -7.67 -17.23
N ASP A 90 8.76 -8.46 -18.05
CA ASP A 90 9.36 -9.21 -19.16
C ASP A 90 9.91 -8.32 -20.30
N LYS A 91 9.59 -7.04 -20.33
CA LYS A 91 10.14 -6.04 -21.25
C LYS A 91 11.26 -5.19 -20.64
N ILE A 92 11.62 -5.42 -19.40
CA ILE A 92 12.76 -4.76 -18.75
C ILE A 92 14.02 -5.55 -19.05
N GLN A 93 14.85 -5.04 -19.94
CA GLN A 93 16.09 -5.69 -20.38
C GLN A 93 17.26 -5.49 -19.40
N SER A 94 17.25 -4.39 -18.64
CA SER A 94 18.17 -4.20 -17.53
C SER A 94 17.47 -3.59 -16.33
N PHE A 95 17.88 -4.01 -15.14
CA PHE A 95 17.31 -3.56 -13.87
C PHE A 95 18.46 -3.36 -12.88
N LYS A 96 18.83 -2.11 -12.62
CA LYS A 96 20.01 -1.81 -11.80
C LYS A 96 19.66 -0.79 -10.72
N PRO A 97 19.85 -1.10 -9.43
CA PRO A 97 19.74 -0.10 -8.37
C PRO A 97 20.70 1.08 -8.64
N SER A 98 20.20 2.31 -8.49
CA SER A 98 21.00 3.52 -8.67
C SER A 98 21.94 3.81 -7.50
N GLY A 99 21.72 3.16 -6.36
CA GLY A 99 22.35 3.48 -5.08
C GLY A 99 21.58 4.49 -4.24
N GLU A 100 20.54 5.11 -4.80
CA GLU A 100 19.64 6.02 -4.09
C GLU A 100 18.41 5.30 -3.56
N LYS A 101 17.79 5.87 -2.53
CA LYS A 101 16.52 5.38 -1.95
C LYS A 101 15.45 6.45 -2.00
N PHE A 102 14.20 5.99 -2.09
CA PHE A 102 13.04 6.85 -1.92
C PHE A 102 12.37 6.56 -0.57
N THR A 103 12.03 7.60 0.19
CA THR A 103 11.55 7.47 1.58
C THR A 103 10.10 7.85 1.76
N THR A 104 9.54 8.59 0.80
CA THR A 104 8.17 9.11 0.86
C THR A 104 7.37 8.66 -0.36
N PRO A 105 6.07 8.37 -0.20
CA PRO A 105 5.23 8.04 -1.34
C PRO A 105 5.00 9.25 -2.23
N LYS A 106 4.98 9.03 -3.54
CA LYS A 106 4.58 10.07 -4.50
C LYS A 106 3.06 10.30 -4.47
N PRO A 107 2.57 11.49 -4.88
CA PRO A 107 1.15 11.77 -4.96
C PRO A 107 0.38 10.69 -5.75
N GLY A 108 -0.75 10.25 -5.21
CA GLY A 108 -1.56 9.20 -5.83
C GLY A 108 -1.05 7.77 -5.61
N TYR A 109 -0.06 7.56 -4.74
CA TYR A 109 0.34 6.21 -4.32
C TYR A 109 -0.85 5.46 -3.71
N ASN A 110 -1.05 4.21 -4.15
CA ASN A 110 -2.09 3.33 -3.63
C ASN A 110 -1.45 2.11 -2.97
N VAL A 111 -1.56 2.02 -1.65
CA VAL A 111 -1.04 0.89 -0.85
C VAL A 111 -1.70 -0.45 -1.21
N ASN A 112 -2.91 -0.43 -1.78
CA ASN A 112 -3.62 -1.64 -2.20
C ASN A 112 -3.23 -2.11 -3.61
N GLY A 113 -2.24 -1.47 -4.23
CA GLY A 113 -1.74 -1.81 -5.56
C GLY A 113 -2.38 -1.00 -6.67
N ASP A 114 -2.46 -1.57 -7.86
CA ASP A 114 -2.92 -0.91 -9.07
C ASP A 114 -4.17 -1.58 -9.64
N LYS A 115 -5.08 -0.79 -10.22
CA LYS A 115 -6.31 -1.28 -10.88
C LYS A 115 -6.05 -2.28 -12.01
N SER A 116 -4.87 -2.22 -12.61
CA SER A 116 -4.44 -3.11 -13.70
C SER A 116 -3.90 -4.45 -13.19
N MET A 117 -3.76 -4.61 -11.86
CA MET A 117 -3.30 -5.84 -11.23
C MET A 117 -4.48 -6.61 -10.65
N THR A 118 -4.61 -7.89 -11.02
CA THR A 118 -5.57 -8.80 -10.41
C THR A 118 -5.01 -9.51 -9.19
N ARG A 119 -3.67 -9.58 -9.09
CA ARG A 119 -2.95 -10.15 -7.95
C ARG A 119 -1.73 -9.30 -7.62
N VAL A 120 -1.76 -8.64 -6.49
CA VAL A 120 -0.61 -7.92 -5.92
C VAL A 120 0.24 -8.90 -5.13
N ILE A 121 1.56 -8.87 -5.34
CA ILE A 121 2.55 -9.69 -4.62
C ILE A 121 3.20 -8.88 -3.53
N ILE A 122 3.58 -7.65 -3.83
CA ILE A 122 4.24 -6.75 -2.88
C ILE A 122 3.96 -5.28 -3.18
N ASN A 123 3.87 -4.49 -2.11
CA ASN A 123 3.85 -3.02 -2.15
C ASN A 123 4.99 -2.45 -1.31
N ALA A 124 5.49 -1.28 -1.69
CA ALA A 124 6.40 -0.51 -0.85
C ALA A 124 5.69 -0.03 0.42
N VAL A 125 6.34 -0.21 1.56
CA VAL A 125 5.84 0.30 2.84
C VAL A 125 6.62 1.57 3.17
N PHE A 126 5.92 2.70 3.21
CA PHE A 126 6.52 3.98 3.57
C PHE A 126 6.21 4.26 5.03
N GLY A 127 7.26 4.50 5.82
CA GLY A 127 7.26 4.89 7.24
C GLY A 127 6.09 4.33 8.04
N SER A 128 5.85 4.52 9.25
CA SER A 128 4.53 4.21 9.82
C SER A 128 3.46 4.93 8.97
N GLN A 129 3.00 4.29 7.86
CA GLN A 129 1.60 4.45 7.50
C GLN A 129 0.91 4.26 8.84
N PRO A 130 -0.01 5.15 9.28
CA PRO A 130 -0.93 4.72 10.30
C PRO A 130 -1.48 3.41 9.73
N THR A 131 -0.89 2.29 10.14
CA THR A 131 -1.53 0.99 10.01
C THR A 131 -2.88 1.28 10.60
N THR A 132 -3.95 1.24 9.79
CA THR A 132 -5.28 1.26 10.38
C THR A 132 -5.15 0.27 11.52
N PRO A 133 -5.19 0.73 12.78
CA PRO A 133 -4.88 -0.15 13.88
C PRO A 133 -5.77 -1.37 13.72
N PRO A 134 -5.35 -2.58 14.12
CA PRO A 134 -6.18 -3.77 14.04
C PRO A 134 -7.59 -3.40 14.50
N MET A 135 -8.61 -3.89 13.83
CA MET A 135 -10.00 -3.51 14.15
C MET A 135 -10.27 -3.62 15.66
N THR A 136 -9.65 -4.60 16.32
CA THR A 136 -9.68 -4.78 17.77
C THR A 136 -9.16 -3.56 18.53
N ASP A 137 -8.07 -2.96 18.08
CA ASP A 137 -7.46 -1.78 18.73
C ASP A 137 -8.33 -0.53 18.52
N ILE A 138 -8.90 -0.39 17.32
CA ILE A 138 -9.88 0.67 17.01
C ILE A 138 -11.08 0.53 17.94
N ILE A 139 -11.66 -0.66 18.04
CA ILE A 139 -12.83 -0.94 18.92
C ILE A 139 -12.45 -0.64 20.37
N THR A 140 -11.31 -1.13 20.84
CA THR A 140 -10.84 -0.91 22.22
C THR A 140 -10.69 0.57 22.52
N SER A 141 -10.05 1.33 21.64
CA SER A 141 -9.87 2.77 21.80
C SER A 141 -11.20 3.52 21.87
N VAL A 142 -12.11 3.21 20.93
CA VAL A 142 -13.43 3.84 20.86
C VAL A 142 -14.29 3.48 22.08
N VAL A 143 -14.30 2.20 22.49
CA VAL A 143 -15.07 1.73 23.66
C VAL A 143 -14.51 2.36 24.94
N THR A 144 -13.20 2.38 25.13
CA THR A 144 -12.56 3.00 26.31
C THR A 144 -12.95 4.47 26.44
N LYS A 145 -12.88 5.22 25.34
CA LYS A 145 -13.25 6.63 25.33
C LYS A 145 -14.74 6.81 25.63
N MET A 146 -15.63 6.00 25.04
CA MET A 146 -17.05 6.06 25.31
C MET A 146 -17.38 5.77 26.78
N LEU A 147 -16.73 4.75 27.38
CA LEU A 147 -16.93 4.40 28.78
C LEU A 147 -16.41 5.50 29.72
N GLN A 148 -15.29 6.12 29.40
CA GLN A 148 -14.78 7.28 30.13
C GLN A 148 -15.74 8.45 30.08
N ASP A 149 -16.25 8.81 28.89
CA ASP A 149 -17.23 9.90 28.71
C ASP A 149 -18.53 9.65 29.50
N ILE A 150 -18.95 8.39 29.67
CA ILE A 150 -20.12 8.00 30.44
C ILE A 150 -19.82 8.06 31.95
N SER A 151 -18.64 7.57 32.37
CA SER A 151 -18.18 7.63 33.76
C SER A 151 -18.07 9.06 34.26
N ASP A 152 -17.48 9.95 33.46
CA ASP A 152 -17.33 11.36 33.81
C ASP A 152 -18.67 12.10 33.99
N LYS A 153 -19.73 11.54 33.40
CA LYS A 153 -21.11 12.05 33.53
C LYS A 153 -21.94 11.34 34.63
N GLY A 154 -21.30 10.48 35.43
CA GLY A 154 -21.94 9.80 36.55
C GLY A 154 -22.92 8.68 36.16
N GLY A 155 -22.78 8.07 34.99
CA GLY A 155 -23.80 7.19 34.40
C GLY A 155 -23.49 5.68 34.27
N LEU A 156 -22.47 5.13 34.99
CA LEU A 156 -22.03 3.74 34.77
C LEU A 156 -22.54 2.72 35.80
N GLU A 157 -23.09 3.14 36.95
CA GLU A 157 -23.53 2.18 37.97
C GLU A 157 -24.74 1.39 37.51
N GLY A 158 -24.59 0.06 37.36
CA GLY A 158 -25.68 -0.88 37.10
C GLY A 158 -26.12 -1.03 35.65
N VAL A 159 -25.49 -0.42 34.68
CA VAL A 159 -25.87 -0.49 33.25
C VAL A 159 -25.02 -1.49 32.48
N ASP A 160 -25.64 -2.57 32.00
CA ASP A 160 -25.05 -3.51 31.04
C ASP A 160 -25.00 -2.89 29.65
N LEU A 161 -23.96 -2.11 29.36
CA LEU A 161 -23.75 -1.43 28.08
C LEU A 161 -23.54 -2.39 26.92
N SER A 162 -23.21 -3.66 27.19
CA SER A 162 -23.02 -4.66 26.13
C SER A 162 -24.33 -4.99 25.38
N LYS A 163 -25.47 -4.65 25.97
CA LYS A 163 -26.81 -4.85 25.38
C LYS A 163 -27.49 -3.55 24.94
N ALA A 164 -26.91 -2.40 25.26
CA ALA A 164 -27.50 -1.10 24.97
C ALA A 164 -27.34 -0.68 23.51
N ALA A 165 -28.44 -0.58 22.75
CA ALA A 165 -28.44 -0.19 21.35
C ALA A 165 -27.71 1.15 21.08
N GLU A 166 -27.86 2.11 21.99
CA GLU A 166 -27.23 3.42 21.89
C GLU A 166 -25.69 3.33 22.06
N ALA A 167 -25.19 2.43 22.90
CA ALA A 167 -23.75 2.18 23.04
C ALA A 167 -23.16 1.70 21.71
N TYR A 168 -23.79 0.72 21.06
CA TYR A 168 -23.34 0.25 19.75
C TYR A 168 -23.35 1.35 18.69
N LYS A 169 -24.38 2.17 18.66
CA LYS A 169 -24.47 3.31 17.73
C LYS A 169 -23.30 4.28 17.89
N ARG A 170 -22.94 4.61 19.13
CA ARG A 170 -21.77 5.46 19.43
C ARG A 170 -20.45 4.80 19.04
N VAL A 171 -20.29 3.51 19.33
CA VAL A 171 -19.08 2.76 18.94
C VAL A 171 -18.95 2.70 17.43
N TYR A 172 -20.02 2.40 16.68
CA TYR A 172 -19.96 2.41 15.22
C TYR A 172 -19.59 3.80 14.66
N ALA A 173 -20.18 4.87 15.19
CA ALA A 173 -19.84 6.23 14.77
C ALA A 173 -18.37 6.56 15.05
N GLY A 174 -17.83 6.14 16.19
CA GLY A 174 -16.41 6.30 16.52
C GLY A 174 -15.48 5.52 15.59
N ILE A 175 -15.82 4.27 15.26
CA ILE A 175 -15.07 3.44 14.30
C ILE A 175 -15.10 4.09 12.91
N GLU A 176 -16.29 4.49 12.42
CA GLU A 176 -16.47 5.17 11.14
C GLU A 176 -15.62 6.44 11.04
N SER A 177 -15.53 7.20 12.13
CA SER A 177 -14.71 8.41 12.23
C SER A 177 -13.22 8.11 12.15
N GLN A 178 -12.73 7.12 12.89
CA GLN A 178 -11.30 6.74 12.88
C GLN A 178 -10.86 6.12 11.55
N MET A 179 -11.75 5.37 10.91
CA MET A 179 -11.46 4.75 9.61
C MET A 179 -11.71 5.67 8.41
N ASN A 180 -12.33 6.83 8.63
CA ASN A 180 -12.82 7.72 7.57
C ASN A 180 -13.66 6.96 6.51
N LYS A 181 -14.47 6.00 6.97
CA LYS A 181 -15.30 5.12 6.13
C LYS A 181 -16.62 4.80 6.84
N LYS A 182 -17.74 4.83 6.10
CA LYS A 182 -19.03 4.34 6.61
C LYS A 182 -19.05 2.81 6.62
N LEU A 183 -19.53 2.23 7.73
CA LEU A 183 -19.75 0.80 7.88
C LEU A 183 -21.06 0.38 7.23
N THR A 184 -21.01 -0.70 6.45
CA THR A 184 -22.21 -1.37 5.95
C THR A 184 -22.97 -2.08 7.08
N ASN A 185 -24.22 -2.47 6.85
CA ASN A 185 -25.00 -3.23 7.84
C ASN A 185 -24.34 -4.58 8.17
N ASP A 186 -23.78 -5.28 7.18
CA ASP A 186 -23.10 -6.56 7.35
C ASP A 186 -21.82 -6.40 8.18
N GLU A 187 -21.02 -5.35 7.94
CA GLU A 187 -19.88 -5.02 8.78
C GLU A 187 -20.27 -4.73 10.22
N LYS A 188 -21.35 -3.98 10.46
CA LYS A 188 -21.86 -3.71 11.81
C LYS A 188 -22.32 -4.98 12.53
N ILE A 189 -22.98 -5.88 11.82
CA ILE A 189 -23.41 -7.18 12.36
C ILE A 189 -22.20 -8.02 12.76
N SER A 190 -21.19 -8.10 11.89
CA SER A 190 -19.97 -8.89 12.12
C SER A 190 -19.10 -8.36 13.27
N LEU A 191 -19.10 -7.05 13.52
CA LEU A 191 -18.34 -6.40 14.60
C LEU A 191 -19.04 -6.49 15.96
N ARG A 192 -20.34 -6.71 15.99
CA ARG A 192 -21.14 -6.68 17.23
C ARG A 192 -20.66 -7.61 18.34
N PRO A 193 -20.28 -8.88 18.07
CA PRO A 193 -19.75 -9.77 19.10
C PRO A 193 -18.45 -9.24 19.72
N GLN A 194 -17.51 -8.78 18.87
CA GLN A 194 -16.22 -8.24 19.32
C GLN A 194 -16.40 -6.98 20.20
N ILE A 195 -17.30 -6.08 19.80
CA ILE A 195 -17.62 -4.88 20.58
C ILE A 195 -18.19 -5.28 21.94
N SER A 196 -19.14 -6.25 21.98
CA SER A 196 -19.73 -6.75 23.22
C SER A 196 -18.68 -7.30 24.17
N ASP A 197 -17.77 -8.12 23.67
CA ASP A 197 -16.72 -8.74 24.48
C ASP A 197 -15.74 -7.71 25.04
N ILE A 198 -15.35 -6.72 24.25
CA ILE A 198 -14.48 -5.63 24.69
C ILE A 198 -15.17 -4.76 25.75
N ILE A 199 -16.44 -4.41 25.57
CA ILE A 199 -17.22 -3.67 26.58
C ILE A 199 -17.20 -4.42 27.92
N LYS A 200 -17.51 -5.74 27.91
CA LYS A 200 -17.50 -6.57 29.11
C LYS A 200 -16.14 -6.64 29.78
N GLN A 201 -15.07 -6.82 28.99
CA GLN A 201 -13.70 -6.88 29.50
C GLN A 201 -13.28 -5.59 30.20
N ILE A 202 -13.71 -4.43 29.68
CA ILE A 202 -13.36 -3.14 30.27
C ILE A 202 -14.22 -2.82 31.50
N GLN A 203 -15.52 -3.19 31.48
CA GLN A 203 -16.41 -2.97 32.62
C GLN A 203 -16.10 -3.86 33.84
N ASN A 204 -15.44 -5.01 33.63
CA ASN A 204 -15.09 -5.97 34.70
C ASN A 204 -13.69 -5.72 35.28
N ARG A 205 -13.00 -4.66 34.89
CA ARG A 205 -11.71 -4.23 35.47
C ARG A 205 -11.90 -3.17 36.53
#